data_4d5c227cb91c2db8591d47ab3fa16f69
#
_entry.id   4d5c227cb91c2db8591d47ab3fa16f69
#
_cell.length_a   1.000
_cell.length_b   1.000
_cell.length_c   1.000
_cell.angle_alpha   90.00
_cell.angle_beta   90.00
_cell.angle_gamma   90.00
#
_symmetry.space_group_name_H-M   'P 1'
#
loop_
_entity.id
_entity.type
_entity.pdbx_description
1 polymer ?
#
loop_
_entity_poly.entity_id
_entity_poly.type
_entity_poly.pdbx_seq_one_letter_code
_entity_poly.pdbx_strand_id
1 'polypeptide(L)'
;MNAPTAFPDPSKPVPPYKHTPLFPLGRDETPYKKITAEGVRVEKVLGKDMLVVSREALRALSEAAFGDINHYLRPGHLKQLRAILEDGEASPNDKFVALDFLKNANIAAGGVLPMCQDTGTAIIMGKKGCNVISDGDDEAALSEGARDAYLRRNLRYSQVAPLSMYEEKNTANNMPAQCEIYAEGNDAYKFMFMAKGGGSANKSFLFQATPSVLTKDRLLAFLKEKVLTLGTAACPPYHLAIVIGGTSAELCMKTVKLASARYLDALPTHGSPDGNAFRDLEMEQEILKMTQSLGVGAQFGGKYFCHDVRVIRLPRHGASLPIGLGVSCSADRQVLGKITKDGVYLEELEHNPAQYLPQVEQALGGEVVKIDLNQPMKDILATFSKYPTKTRVSMSGTMIVARDSAHAKLRERLDKGEPLPDYFKNHPVYYAGPAKTPEGYASGAFGPTTAGRMDSFVDQFQAAGGSMVMVAKGNRAPAVREACKKYGGFYLGSIGGAAANLAEHCIKKVEVLEYPELGMEAIWRIEVVDFPAFIIIDDKGNDFFKELNLG
;
A
#
# COMPACT_ATOMS: atom_id res chain seq x y z
N MET A 1 -34.82 -42.54 -30.35
CA MET A 1 -33.92 -41.79 -29.43
C MET A 1 -33.11 -42.82 -28.68
N ASN A 2 -31.85 -42.96 -29.00
CA ASN A 2 -30.96 -43.93 -28.33
C ASN A 2 -30.74 -43.45 -26.90
N ALA A 3 -30.83 -44.35 -25.92
CA ALA A 3 -30.53 -44.12 -24.53
C ALA A 3 -29.12 -43.50 -24.39
N PRO A 4 -28.89 -42.63 -23.44
CA PRO A 4 -27.56 -42.03 -23.21
C PRO A 4 -26.56 -43.16 -22.95
N THR A 5 -25.45 -43.11 -23.66
CA THR A 5 -24.35 -44.05 -23.57
C THR A 5 -23.91 -44.24 -22.13
N ALA A 6 -23.72 -45.47 -21.74
CA ALA A 6 -23.19 -45.87 -20.43
C ALA A 6 -21.98 -45.03 -20.02
N PHE A 7 -21.82 -44.80 -18.70
CA PHE A 7 -20.60 -44.21 -18.14
C PHE A 7 -19.36 -44.85 -18.75
N PRO A 8 -18.28 -44.03 -18.94
CA PRO A 8 -17.02 -44.59 -19.42
C PRO A 8 -16.63 -45.80 -18.58
N ASP A 9 -16.22 -46.88 -19.25
CA ASP A 9 -15.80 -48.13 -18.61
C ASP A 9 -14.66 -47.84 -17.60
N PRO A 10 -14.88 -47.99 -16.28
CA PRO A 10 -13.88 -47.72 -15.28
C PRO A 10 -12.67 -48.68 -15.31
N SER A 11 -12.74 -49.77 -16.07
CA SER A 11 -11.64 -50.71 -16.26
C SER A 11 -10.62 -50.26 -17.31
N LYS A 12 -10.91 -49.23 -18.11
CA LYS A 12 -9.95 -48.72 -19.10
C LYS A 12 -8.76 -48.07 -18.39
N PRO A 13 -7.51 -48.44 -18.75
CA PRO A 13 -6.32 -47.85 -18.14
C PRO A 13 -6.27 -46.33 -18.42
N VAL A 14 -6.13 -45.56 -17.35
CA VAL A 14 -5.88 -44.14 -17.44
C VAL A 14 -4.38 -43.91 -17.62
N PRO A 15 -3.97 -43.04 -18.55
CA PRO A 15 -2.56 -42.71 -18.70
C PRO A 15 -1.95 -42.22 -17.38
N PRO A 16 -0.69 -42.56 -17.06
CA PRO A 16 -0.06 -42.09 -15.84
C PRO A 16 -0.02 -40.55 -15.79
N TYR A 17 -0.48 -40.01 -14.69
CA TYR A 17 -0.45 -38.54 -14.43
C TYR A 17 0.86 -38.17 -13.77
N LYS A 18 1.57 -37.19 -14.36
CA LYS A 18 2.72 -36.54 -13.74
C LYS A 18 2.30 -35.18 -13.22
N HIS A 19 2.32 -35.04 -11.91
CA HIS A 19 2.02 -33.74 -11.29
C HIS A 19 3.11 -32.69 -11.59
N THR A 20 2.71 -31.52 -12.07
CA THR A 20 3.58 -30.35 -12.24
C THR A 20 3.12 -29.26 -11.30
N PRO A 21 3.99 -28.71 -10.42
CA PRO A 21 3.62 -27.61 -9.56
C PRO A 21 3.14 -26.40 -10.37
N LEU A 22 2.06 -25.75 -9.93
CA LEU A 22 1.57 -24.55 -10.59
C LEU A 22 2.63 -23.42 -10.58
N PHE A 23 3.33 -23.27 -9.46
CA PHE A 23 4.41 -22.31 -9.30
C PHE A 23 5.75 -23.05 -9.11
N PRO A 24 6.43 -23.42 -10.19
CA PRO A 24 7.75 -24.08 -10.11
C PRO A 24 8.83 -23.03 -9.80
N LEU A 25 8.87 -22.59 -8.55
CA LEU A 25 9.88 -21.66 -8.06
C LEU A 25 11.22 -22.39 -7.94
N GLY A 26 12.30 -21.69 -8.29
CA GLY A 26 13.65 -22.18 -8.13
C GLY A 26 14.10 -22.27 -6.66
N ARG A 27 15.42 -22.36 -6.46
CA ARG A 27 16.00 -22.33 -5.13
C ARG A 27 15.76 -20.97 -4.48
N ASP A 28 15.42 -20.98 -3.18
CA ASP A 28 15.31 -19.76 -2.37
C ASP A 28 16.73 -19.23 -2.04
N GLU A 29 17.07 -18.08 -2.62
CA GLU A 29 18.36 -17.40 -2.42
C GLU A 29 18.23 -16.18 -1.49
N THR A 30 17.09 -16.00 -0.83
CA THR A 30 16.83 -14.89 0.09
C THR A 30 17.83 -14.92 1.24
N PRO A 31 18.49 -13.80 1.56
CA PRO A 31 19.29 -13.69 2.76
C PRO A 31 18.39 -13.68 3.99
N TYR A 32 18.74 -14.49 4.99
CA TYR A 32 17.96 -14.63 6.23
C TYR A 32 18.83 -14.36 7.45
N LYS A 33 18.28 -13.60 8.41
CA LYS A 33 18.80 -13.50 9.77
C LYS A 33 18.09 -14.50 10.69
N LYS A 34 18.81 -15.06 11.64
CA LYS A 34 18.25 -15.94 12.66
C LYS A 34 17.56 -15.11 13.74
N ILE A 35 16.29 -15.44 14.04
CA ILE A 35 15.53 -14.79 15.11
C ILE A 35 15.75 -15.51 16.44
N THR A 36 15.59 -16.85 16.45
CA THR A 36 15.79 -17.69 17.63
C THR A 36 16.00 -19.15 17.23
N ALA A 37 16.54 -19.94 18.14
CA ALA A 37 16.51 -21.40 18.07
C ALA A 37 15.51 -22.01 19.06
N GLU A 38 14.98 -21.21 19.97
CA GLU A 38 14.03 -21.69 20.99
C GLU A 38 12.72 -22.12 20.35
N GLY A 39 12.12 -23.17 20.91
CA GLY A 39 10.85 -23.72 20.44
C GLY A 39 10.95 -24.53 19.14
N VAL A 40 12.17 -24.88 18.70
CA VAL A 40 12.40 -25.71 17.51
C VAL A 40 13.26 -26.91 17.88
N ARG A 41 12.80 -28.11 17.54
CA ARG A 41 13.54 -29.37 17.77
C ARG A 41 13.20 -30.39 16.71
N VAL A 42 14.03 -31.42 16.59
CA VAL A 42 13.78 -32.58 15.74
C VAL A 42 13.44 -33.77 16.62
N GLU A 43 12.35 -34.45 16.34
CA GLU A 43 11.92 -35.67 17.02
C GLU A 43 11.67 -36.79 16.01
N LYS A 44 11.98 -38.03 16.42
CA LYS A 44 11.62 -39.20 15.61
C LYS A 44 10.18 -39.62 15.87
N VAL A 45 9.35 -39.51 14.85
CA VAL A 45 7.96 -39.96 14.88
C VAL A 45 7.75 -40.96 13.75
N LEU A 46 7.28 -42.16 14.07
CA LEU A 46 7.09 -43.27 13.10
C LEU A 46 8.33 -43.53 12.24
N GLY A 47 9.54 -43.43 12.82
CA GLY A 47 10.81 -43.67 12.13
C GLY A 47 11.31 -42.51 11.24
N LYS A 48 10.59 -41.40 11.13
CA LYS A 48 10.98 -40.20 10.37
C LYS A 48 11.42 -39.09 11.32
N ASP A 49 12.38 -38.31 10.90
CA ASP A 49 12.76 -37.09 11.59
C ASP A 49 11.69 -36.03 11.29
N MET A 50 11.03 -35.52 12.34
CA MET A 50 9.99 -34.52 12.26
C MET A 50 10.49 -33.22 12.88
N LEU A 51 10.29 -32.11 12.18
CA LEU A 51 10.51 -30.78 12.74
C LEU A 51 9.34 -30.43 13.65
N VAL A 52 9.60 -30.30 14.95
CA VAL A 52 8.61 -29.88 15.92
C VAL A 52 8.78 -28.39 16.22
N VAL A 53 7.71 -27.62 16.05
CA VAL A 53 7.68 -26.17 16.17
C VAL A 53 6.69 -25.77 17.25
N SER A 54 7.17 -25.07 18.27
CA SER A 54 6.31 -24.61 19.37
C SER A 54 5.48 -23.39 18.95
N ARG A 55 4.41 -23.15 19.72
CA ARG A 55 3.56 -21.95 19.60
C ARG A 55 4.38 -20.66 19.74
N GLU A 56 5.34 -20.63 20.68
CA GLU A 56 6.19 -19.46 20.95
C GLU A 56 7.10 -19.15 19.76
N ALA A 57 7.62 -20.17 19.07
CA ALA A 57 8.43 -19.97 17.86
C ALA A 57 7.63 -19.32 16.73
N LEU A 58 6.39 -19.77 16.50
CA LEU A 58 5.47 -19.15 15.50
C LEU A 58 5.14 -17.71 15.88
N ARG A 59 4.80 -17.47 17.16
CA ARG A 59 4.50 -16.14 17.68
C ARG A 59 5.69 -15.19 17.52
N ALA A 60 6.90 -15.63 17.92
CA ALA A 60 8.12 -14.84 17.81
C ALA A 60 8.45 -14.46 16.35
N LEU A 61 8.29 -15.40 15.40
CA LEU A 61 8.47 -15.13 13.98
C LEU A 61 7.50 -14.08 13.47
N SER A 62 6.22 -14.21 13.80
CA SER A 62 5.18 -13.29 13.35
C SER A 62 5.36 -11.89 13.95
N GLU A 63 5.69 -11.79 15.26
CA GLU A 63 5.97 -10.51 15.94
C GLU A 63 7.17 -9.80 15.27
N ALA A 64 8.27 -10.52 15.04
CA ALA A 64 9.45 -9.97 14.38
C ALA A 64 9.13 -9.50 12.95
N ALA A 65 8.38 -10.31 12.19
CA ALA A 65 8.02 -9.98 10.81
C ALA A 65 7.21 -8.68 10.72
N PHE A 66 6.13 -8.52 11.51
CA PHE A 66 5.31 -7.30 11.49
C PHE A 66 6.01 -6.09 12.12
N GLY A 67 6.94 -6.31 13.04
CA GLY A 67 7.84 -5.27 13.52
C GLY A 67 8.74 -4.76 12.40
N ASP A 68 9.43 -5.67 11.73
CA ASP A 68 10.42 -5.33 10.70
C ASP A 68 9.80 -4.64 9.48
N ILE A 69 8.73 -5.19 8.89
CA ILE A 69 8.14 -4.63 7.66
C ILE A 69 7.51 -3.25 7.82
N ASN A 70 7.25 -2.81 9.04
CA ASN A 70 6.77 -1.44 9.29
C ASN A 70 7.89 -0.42 9.45
N HIS A 71 9.15 -0.87 9.59
CA HIS A 71 10.30 0.00 9.84
C HIS A 71 11.43 -0.15 8.82
N TYR A 72 11.54 -1.29 8.14
CA TYR A 72 12.65 -1.59 7.22
C TYR A 72 12.12 -1.96 5.84
N LEU A 73 12.94 -1.70 4.82
CA LEU A 73 12.67 -2.00 3.43
C LEU A 73 13.69 -3.00 2.87
N ARG A 74 13.34 -3.67 1.80
CA ARG A 74 14.27 -4.49 1.02
C ARG A 74 15.33 -3.61 0.35
N PRO A 75 16.61 -4.02 0.33
CA PRO A 75 17.67 -3.28 -0.36
C PRO A 75 17.36 -2.96 -1.82
N GLY A 76 16.68 -3.89 -2.53
CA GLY A 76 16.29 -3.69 -3.93
C GLY A 76 15.31 -2.51 -4.13
N HIS A 77 14.37 -2.32 -3.21
CA HIS A 77 13.45 -1.18 -3.26
C HIS A 77 14.18 0.16 -3.03
N LEU A 78 15.07 0.20 -2.06
CA LEU A 78 15.88 1.41 -1.78
C LEU A 78 16.81 1.77 -2.96
N LYS A 79 17.40 0.77 -3.63
CA LYS A 79 18.18 0.98 -4.86
C LYS A 79 17.34 1.58 -5.98
N GLN A 80 16.09 1.15 -6.14
CA GLN A 80 15.18 1.72 -7.14
C GLN A 80 14.84 3.19 -6.82
N LEU A 81 14.60 3.54 -5.56
CA LEU A 81 14.42 4.93 -5.14
C LEU A 81 15.67 5.77 -5.42
N ARG A 82 16.85 5.25 -5.11
CA ARG A 82 18.12 5.92 -5.39
C ARG A 82 18.33 6.15 -6.89
N ALA A 83 17.98 5.17 -7.72
CA ALA A 83 18.11 5.27 -9.18
C ALA A 83 17.26 6.42 -9.77
N ILE A 84 16.09 6.74 -9.17
CA ILE A 84 15.29 7.90 -9.59
C ILE A 84 16.06 9.21 -9.41
N LEU A 85 16.84 9.36 -8.34
CA LEU A 85 17.64 10.56 -8.08
C LEU A 85 18.75 10.73 -9.11
N GLU A 86 19.29 9.61 -9.60
CA GLU A 86 20.43 9.56 -10.54
C GLU A 86 19.97 9.65 -12.01
N ASP A 87 18.69 9.44 -12.29
CA ASP A 87 18.15 9.51 -13.64
C ASP A 87 18.03 10.96 -14.13
N GLY A 88 18.78 11.29 -15.19
CA GLY A 88 18.74 12.61 -15.82
C GLY A 88 17.39 12.99 -16.44
N GLU A 89 16.56 11.99 -16.78
CA GLU A 89 15.23 12.19 -17.37
C GLU A 89 14.09 12.25 -16.33
N ALA A 90 14.40 11.95 -15.06
CA ALA A 90 13.40 12.04 -14.00
C ALA A 90 12.97 13.49 -13.77
N SER A 91 11.65 13.72 -13.60
CA SER A 91 11.15 15.05 -13.28
C SER A 91 11.65 15.53 -11.92
N PRO A 92 11.73 16.86 -11.69
CA PRO A 92 12.04 17.39 -10.35
C PRO A 92 11.10 16.84 -9.26
N ASN A 93 9.82 16.62 -9.60
CA ASN A 93 8.83 16.08 -8.67
C ASN A 93 9.07 14.59 -8.38
N ASP A 94 9.43 13.77 -9.41
CA ASP A 94 9.84 12.38 -9.18
C ASP A 94 11.03 12.29 -8.22
N LYS A 95 12.06 13.11 -8.45
CA LYS A 95 13.25 13.15 -7.60
C LYS A 95 12.93 13.60 -6.18
N PHE A 96 12.08 14.62 -6.02
CA PHE A 96 11.68 15.11 -4.72
C PHE A 96 10.96 14.01 -3.91
N VAL A 97 10.00 13.33 -4.52
CA VAL A 97 9.26 12.24 -3.86
C VAL A 97 10.19 11.08 -3.51
N ALA A 98 11.10 10.70 -4.42
CA ALA A 98 12.07 9.63 -4.16
C ALA A 98 13.02 9.96 -2.99
N LEU A 99 13.50 11.21 -2.92
CA LEU A 99 14.33 11.66 -1.79
C LEU A 99 13.54 11.64 -0.47
N ASP A 100 12.30 12.07 -0.51
CA ASP A 100 11.43 12.08 0.67
C ASP A 100 11.18 10.65 1.18
N PHE A 101 11.01 9.66 0.29
CA PHE A 101 10.92 8.26 0.67
C PHE A 101 12.22 7.69 1.25
N LEU A 102 13.38 8.08 0.75
CA LEU A 102 14.66 7.66 1.33
C LEU A 102 14.88 8.28 2.73
N LYS A 103 14.53 9.55 2.92
CA LYS A 103 14.55 10.22 4.23
C LYS A 103 13.58 9.50 5.19
N ASN A 104 12.37 9.20 4.72
CA ASN A 104 11.36 8.48 5.48
C ASN A 104 11.82 7.08 5.90
N ALA A 105 12.46 6.33 5.00
CA ALA A 105 13.03 5.02 5.31
C ALA A 105 14.11 5.10 6.38
N ASN A 106 14.97 6.13 6.31
CA ASN A 106 16.03 6.36 7.30
C ASN A 106 15.47 6.66 8.69
N ILE A 107 14.42 7.47 8.78
CA ILE A 107 13.75 7.77 10.06
C ILE A 107 13.07 6.50 10.60
N ALA A 108 12.33 5.79 9.74
CA ALA A 108 11.63 4.58 10.14
C ALA A 108 12.58 3.48 10.64
N ALA A 109 13.79 3.39 10.07
CA ALA A 109 14.83 2.44 10.48
C ALA A 109 15.31 2.65 11.92
N GLY A 110 15.02 3.79 12.54
CA GLY A 110 15.21 4.01 13.97
C GLY A 110 14.25 3.19 14.87
N GLY A 111 13.26 2.50 14.28
CA GLY A 111 12.37 1.57 14.98
C GLY A 111 11.32 2.21 15.88
N VAL A 112 11.16 3.54 15.83
CA VAL A 112 10.21 4.30 16.66
C VAL A 112 8.97 4.70 15.87
N LEU A 113 9.15 5.40 14.75
CA LEU A 113 8.07 5.80 13.86
C LEU A 113 7.93 4.78 12.71
N PRO A 114 6.77 4.16 12.50
CA PRO A 114 6.57 3.33 11.32
C PRO A 114 6.62 4.19 10.05
N MET A 115 7.10 3.62 8.94
CA MET A 115 7.27 4.36 7.69
C MET A 115 5.97 4.94 7.11
N CYS A 116 4.82 4.37 7.46
CA CYS A 116 3.50 4.82 7.00
C CYS A 116 2.54 4.92 8.19
N GLN A 117 1.64 5.90 8.19
CA GLN A 117 0.58 6.02 9.21
C GLN A 117 -0.45 4.89 9.09
N ASP A 118 -0.66 4.35 7.89
CA ASP A 118 -1.50 3.16 7.67
C ASP A 118 -0.62 1.92 7.75
N THR A 119 -0.51 1.32 8.93
CA THR A 119 0.35 0.15 9.17
C THR A 119 -0.27 -1.16 8.67
N GLY A 120 -1.46 -1.09 8.09
CA GLY A 120 -2.05 -2.12 7.23
C GLY A 120 -2.72 -3.28 7.97
N THR A 121 -3.35 -4.13 7.18
CA THR A 121 -3.87 -5.45 7.61
C THR A 121 -2.75 -6.47 7.59
N ALA A 122 -2.62 -7.25 8.66
CA ALA A 122 -1.68 -8.36 8.73
C ALA A 122 -2.14 -9.52 7.84
N ILE A 123 -1.29 -9.96 6.92
CA ILE A 123 -1.54 -11.09 6.02
C ILE A 123 -0.38 -12.06 6.15
N ILE A 124 -0.69 -13.33 6.40
CA ILE A 124 0.26 -14.41 6.63
C ILE A 124 -0.07 -15.55 5.67
N MET A 125 0.88 -15.92 4.83
CA MET A 125 0.76 -17.06 3.92
C MET A 125 1.83 -18.07 4.27
N GLY A 126 1.42 -19.25 4.76
CA GLY A 126 2.32 -20.32 5.21
C GLY A 126 2.32 -21.52 4.28
N LYS A 127 3.46 -22.20 4.18
CA LYS A 127 3.65 -23.49 3.55
C LYS A 127 4.27 -24.45 4.57
N LYS A 128 3.43 -25.32 5.15
CA LYS A 128 3.83 -26.27 6.16
C LYS A 128 4.32 -27.55 5.51
N GLY A 129 5.58 -27.91 5.76
CA GLY A 129 6.18 -29.15 5.28
C GLY A 129 5.48 -30.38 5.82
N CYS A 130 5.46 -31.46 5.04
CA CYS A 130 4.84 -32.73 5.44
C CYS A 130 5.52 -33.39 6.66
N ASN A 131 6.75 -33.01 6.97
CA ASN A 131 7.51 -33.48 8.15
C ASN A 131 7.57 -32.42 9.25
N VAL A 132 6.62 -31.46 9.28
CA VAL A 132 6.52 -30.41 10.32
C VAL A 132 5.31 -30.66 11.21
N ILE A 133 5.56 -30.73 12.50
CA ILE A 133 4.53 -30.80 13.56
C ILE A 133 4.56 -29.51 14.38
N SER A 134 3.41 -28.98 14.72
CA SER A 134 3.26 -27.84 15.64
C SER A 134 2.42 -28.23 16.84
N ASP A 135 2.53 -27.45 17.92
CA ASP A 135 1.85 -27.73 19.20
C ASP A 135 0.33 -27.48 19.17
N GLY A 136 -0.24 -27.05 18.03
CA GLY A 136 -1.67 -26.83 17.92
C GLY A 136 -2.03 -25.75 16.93
N ASP A 137 -2.88 -24.80 17.34
CA ASP A 137 -3.45 -23.76 16.48
C ASP A 137 -2.40 -22.77 15.95
N ASP A 138 -1.88 -23.05 14.76
CA ASP A 138 -0.85 -22.23 14.10
C ASP A 138 -1.36 -20.84 13.77
N GLU A 139 -2.63 -20.72 13.34
CA GLU A 139 -3.27 -19.45 13.03
C GLU A 139 -3.36 -18.55 14.28
N ALA A 140 -3.75 -19.12 15.42
CA ALA A 140 -3.81 -18.37 16.66
C ALA A 140 -2.42 -17.89 17.11
N ALA A 141 -1.39 -18.76 17.03
CA ALA A 141 -0.02 -18.41 17.40
C ALA A 141 0.55 -17.28 16.53
N LEU A 142 0.36 -17.36 15.20
CA LEU A 142 0.79 -16.34 14.25
C LEU A 142 0.02 -15.03 14.43
N SER A 143 -1.29 -15.09 14.68
CA SER A 143 -2.13 -13.93 14.94
C SER A 143 -1.77 -13.22 16.24
N GLU A 144 -1.41 -13.97 17.30
CA GLU A 144 -0.90 -13.39 18.55
C GLU A 144 0.41 -12.63 18.33
N GLY A 145 1.34 -13.19 17.56
CA GLY A 145 2.59 -12.51 17.23
C GLY A 145 2.34 -11.22 16.44
N ALA A 146 1.45 -11.26 15.45
CA ALA A 146 1.03 -10.07 14.72
C ALA A 146 0.42 -9.01 15.66
N ARG A 147 -0.56 -9.40 16.50
CA ARG A 147 -1.17 -8.53 17.51
C ARG A 147 -0.12 -7.88 18.40
N ASP A 148 0.84 -8.66 18.90
CA ASP A 148 1.88 -8.17 19.80
C ASP A 148 2.76 -7.11 19.14
N ALA A 149 3.11 -7.27 17.86
CA ALA A 149 3.79 -6.23 17.11
C ALA A 149 2.97 -4.93 17.04
N TYR A 150 1.65 -5.02 16.75
CA TYR A 150 0.79 -3.83 16.72
C TYR A 150 0.62 -3.17 18.08
N LEU A 151 0.61 -3.94 19.16
CA LEU A 151 0.47 -3.41 20.53
C LEU A 151 1.77 -2.79 21.06
N ARG A 152 2.92 -3.40 20.79
CA ARG A 152 4.23 -2.99 21.36
C ARG A 152 4.98 -1.96 20.53
N ARG A 153 4.72 -1.92 19.22
CA ARG A 153 5.29 -0.91 18.31
C ARG A 153 4.27 0.23 18.16
N ASN A 154 4.69 1.37 17.73
CA ASN A 154 3.80 2.53 17.57
C ASN A 154 2.90 2.41 16.32
N LEU A 155 2.29 1.23 16.10
CA LEU A 155 1.47 0.92 14.94
C LEU A 155 0.00 1.32 15.15
N ARG A 156 -0.68 1.65 14.05
CA ARG A 156 -2.09 2.06 14.05
C ARG A 156 -3.02 0.86 13.95
N TYR A 157 -4.11 0.87 14.72
CA TYR A 157 -5.18 -0.12 14.59
C TYR A 157 -6.19 0.34 13.56
N SER A 158 -6.24 -0.34 12.42
CA SER A 158 -7.11 0.01 11.29
C SER A 158 -8.22 -1.01 11.03
N GLN A 159 -8.21 -2.15 11.76
CA GLN A 159 -9.24 -3.16 11.60
C GLN A 159 -10.51 -2.79 12.36
N VAL A 160 -11.65 -2.98 11.69
CA VAL A 160 -12.99 -2.81 12.26
C VAL A 160 -13.72 -4.15 12.25
N ALA A 161 -14.42 -4.42 13.34
CA ALA A 161 -15.26 -5.60 13.49
C ALA A 161 -16.72 -5.22 13.17
N PRO A 162 -17.41 -5.96 12.28
CA PRO A 162 -18.84 -5.77 12.07
C PRO A 162 -19.61 -6.30 13.30
N LEU A 163 -20.39 -5.43 13.93
CA LEU A 163 -21.31 -5.79 15.01
C LEU A 163 -22.69 -6.15 14.47
N SER A 164 -23.05 -5.55 13.33
CA SER A 164 -24.23 -5.85 12.54
C SER A 164 -23.94 -5.54 11.07
N MET A 165 -24.95 -5.60 10.18
CA MET A 165 -24.79 -5.20 8.77
C MET A 165 -24.35 -3.73 8.62
N TYR A 166 -24.70 -2.86 9.55
CA TYR A 166 -24.51 -1.40 9.45
C TYR A 166 -23.71 -0.81 10.60
N GLU A 167 -23.32 -1.60 11.60
CA GLU A 167 -22.59 -1.15 12.77
C GLU A 167 -21.21 -1.80 12.82
N GLU A 168 -20.17 -0.99 12.97
CA GLU A 168 -18.77 -1.44 13.04
C GLU A 168 -18.09 -0.84 14.26
N LYS A 169 -17.09 -1.55 14.79
CA LYS A 169 -16.26 -1.10 15.91
C LYS A 169 -14.80 -1.39 15.62
N ASN A 170 -13.92 -0.43 15.88
CA ASN A 170 -12.47 -0.66 15.82
C ASN A 170 -12.07 -1.74 16.83
N THR A 171 -11.26 -2.71 16.41
CA THR A 171 -10.89 -3.86 17.22
C THR A 171 -9.87 -3.54 18.31
N ALA A 172 -9.28 -2.36 18.30
CA ALA A 172 -8.29 -1.84 19.25
C ALA A 172 -6.98 -2.68 19.37
N ASN A 173 -6.77 -3.62 18.47
CA ASN A 173 -5.58 -4.48 18.42
C ASN A 173 -5.14 -4.86 17.00
N ASN A 174 -5.83 -4.34 15.98
CA ASN A 174 -5.63 -4.60 14.56
C ASN A 174 -5.87 -6.07 14.12
N MET A 175 -6.61 -6.85 14.88
CA MET A 175 -7.03 -8.20 14.51
C MET A 175 -8.47 -8.20 13.96
N PRO A 176 -8.88 -9.21 13.17
CA PRO A 176 -8.13 -10.42 12.83
C PRO A 176 -7.04 -10.19 11.79
N ALA A 177 -6.02 -11.04 11.78
CA ALA A 177 -5.11 -11.23 10.66
C ALA A 177 -5.76 -12.14 9.61
N GLN A 178 -5.35 -12.02 8.34
CA GLN A 178 -5.63 -13.05 7.34
C GLN A 178 -4.51 -14.10 7.40
N CYS A 179 -4.83 -15.33 7.74
CA CYS A 179 -3.87 -16.43 7.80
C CYS A 179 -4.30 -17.56 6.87
N GLU A 180 -3.39 -17.98 5.97
CA GLU A 180 -3.61 -19.09 5.06
C GLU A 180 -2.40 -20.03 5.09
N ILE A 181 -2.61 -21.31 5.43
CA ILE A 181 -1.55 -22.30 5.54
C ILE A 181 -1.82 -23.44 4.57
N TYR A 182 -0.83 -23.77 3.74
CA TYR A 182 -0.87 -24.85 2.75
C TYR A 182 0.13 -25.94 3.10
N ALA A 183 -0.19 -27.18 2.76
CA ALA A 183 0.75 -28.29 2.84
C ALA A 183 1.78 -28.22 1.70
N GLU A 184 3.04 -28.53 2.02
CA GLU A 184 4.14 -28.66 1.05
C GLU A 184 4.97 -29.93 1.34
N GLY A 185 5.53 -30.54 0.32
CA GLY A 185 6.30 -31.77 0.47
C GLY A 185 7.77 -31.56 0.88
N ASN A 186 8.04 -30.90 2.02
CA ASN A 186 9.41 -30.66 2.53
C ASN A 186 9.50 -30.70 4.05
N ASP A 187 10.69 -30.38 4.58
CA ASP A 187 11.05 -30.45 6.00
C ASP A 187 11.11 -29.05 6.66
N ALA A 188 10.57 -28.02 6.01
CA ALA A 188 10.59 -26.66 6.52
C ALA A 188 9.17 -26.08 6.63
N TYR A 189 9.01 -25.11 7.49
CA TYR A 189 7.81 -24.29 7.55
C TYR A 189 8.15 -22.90 7.03
N LYS A 190 7.60 -22.53 5.88
CA LYS A 190 7.93 -21.28 5.17
C LYS A 190 6.76 -20.32 5.25
N PHE A 191 7.06 -19.03 5.28
CA PHE A 191 6.06 -17.96 5.41
C PHE A 191 6.37 -16.79 4.50
N MET A 192 5.30 -16.09 4.12
CA MET A 192 5.34 -14.73 3.62
C MET A 192 4.41 -13.88 4.48
N PHE A 193 4.96 -12.83 5.06
CA PHE A 193 4.24 -11.84 5.85
C PHE A 193 4.08 -10.57 5.04
N MET A 194 2.90 -9.98 5.07
CA MET A 194 2.59 -8.71 4.41
C MET A 194 1.77 -7.81 5.33
N ALA A 195 1.97 -6.49 5.22
CA ALA A 195 1.07 -5.49 5.77
C ALA A 195 0.49 -4.65 4.63
N LYS A 196 -0.77 -4.86 4.27
CA LYS A 196 -1.46 -4.13 3.20
C LYS A 196 -2.31 -3.00 3.78
N GLY A 197 -1.92 -1.76 3.51
CA GLY A 197 -2.72 -0.57 3.83
C GLY A 197 -3.97 -0.45 2.95
N GLY A 198 -4.97 0.27 3.42
CA GLY A 198 -6.24 0.47 2.69
C GLY A 198 -6.05 1.05 1.29
N GLY A 199 -5.08 1.94 1.09
CA GLY A 199 -4.76 2.48 -0.22
C GLY A 199 -4.39 1.40 -1.24
N SER A 200 -3.47 0.50 -0.89
CA SER A 200 -3.08 -0.62 -1.75
C SER A 200 -4.18 -1.66 -1.90
N ALA A 201 -4.91 -1.98 -0.82
CA ALA A 201 -6.00 -2.94 -0.85
C ALA A 201 -7.12 -2.50 -1.82
N ASN A 202 -7.46 -1.20 -1.82
CA ASN A 202 -8.46 -0.62 -2.72
C ASN A 202 -8.00 -0.54 -4.19
N LYS A 203 -6.76 -0.89 -4.49
CA LYS A 203 -6.21 -0.95 -5.86
C LYS A 203 -5.92 -2.38 -6.29
N SER A 204 -6.80 -3.30 -5.89
CA SER A 204 -6.83 -4.70 -6.29
C SER A 204 -8.11 -4.95 -7.09
N PHE A 205 -7.96 -5.31 -8.37
CA PHE A 205 -9.08 -5.47 -9.30
C PHE A 205 -9.05 -6.83 -9.98
N LEU A 206 -10.23 -7.38 -10.22
CA LEU A 206 -10.44 -8.55 -11.05
C LEU A 206 -11.38 -8.19 -12.20
N PHE A 207 -10.92 -8.43 -13.41
CA PHE A 207 -11.72 -8.24 -14.61
C PHE A 207 -11.97 -9.60 -15.27
N GLN A 208 -13.21 -9.86 -15.66
CA GLN A 208 -13.54 -11.01 -16.50
C GLN A 208 -13.52 -10.55 -17.96
N ALA A 209 -12.48 -10.97 -18.68
CA ALA A 209 -12.33 -10.69 -20.10
C ALA A 209 -12.69 -11.91 -20.96
N THR A 210 -12.70 -11.71 -22.25
CA THR A 210 -12.86 -12.79 -23.23
C THR A 210 -11.52 -13.13 -23.90
N PRO A 211 -11.32 -14.35 -24.41
CA PRO A 211 -10.08 -14.72 -25.11
C PRO A 211 -9.70 -13.82 -26.27
N SER A 212 -10.63 -13.04 -26.81
CA SER A 212 -10.36 -12.05 -27.87
C SER A 212 -9.37 -10.97 -27.45
N VAL A 213 -9.17 -10.75 -26.14
CA VAL A 213 -8.18 -9.80 -25.60
C VAL A 213 -6.75 -10.36 -25.70
N LEU A 214 -6.56 -11.66 -25.87
CA LEU A 214 -5.24 -12.32 -25.92
C LEU A 214 -4.51 -12.11 -27.27
N THR A 215 -4.48 -10.87 -27.74
CA THR A 215 -3.54 -10.41 -28.76
C THR A 215 -2.76 -9.24 -28.19
N LYS A 216 -1.51 -9.05 -28.64
CA LYS A 216 -0.59 -8.04 -28.08
C LYS A 216 -1.26 -6.66 -27.99
N ASP A 217 -1.76 -6.15 -29.09
CA ASP A 217 -2.33 -4.78 -29.17
C ASP A 217 -3.57 -4.61 -28.30
N ARG A 218 -4.48 -5.61 -28.33
CA ARG A 218 -5.72 -5.55 -27.54
C ARG A 218 -5.44 -5.66 -26.04
N LEU A 219 -4.50 -6.53 -25.66
CA LEU A 219 -4.12 -6.69 -24.26
C LEU A 219 -3.46 -5.42 -23.73
N LEU A 220 -2.53 -4.82 -24.46
CA LEU A 220 -1.90 -3.57 -24.07
C LEU A 220 -2.91 -2.41 -23.98
N ALA A 221 -3.84 -2.30 -24.92
CA ALA A 221 -4.90 -1.29 -24.85
C ALA A 221 -5.79 -1.47 -23.63
N PHE A 222 -6.22 -2.71 -23.36
CA PHE A 222 -7.01 -3.05 -22.17
C PHE A 222 -6.24 -2.72 -20.89
N LEU A 223 -4.99 -3.14 -20.77
CA LEU A 223 -4.18 -2.91 -19.59
C LEU A 223 -3.90 -1.43 -19.37
N LYS A 224 -3.65 -0.65 -20.43
CA LYS A 224 -3.47 0.81 -20.34
C LYS A 224 -4.68 1.48 -19.70
N GLU A 225 -5.89 1.14 -20.15
CA GLU A 225 -7.13 1.65 -19.56
C GLU A 225 -7.25 1.30 -18.07
N LYS A 226 -6.97 0.02 -17.71
CA LYS A 226 -7.13 -0.44 -16.34
C LYS A 226 -6.04 0.07 -15.40
N VAL A 227 -4.80 0.19 -15.86
CA VAL A 227 -3.69 0.75 -15.08
C VAL A 227 -3.94 2.23 -14.73
N LEU A 228 -4.53 3.01 -15.62
CA LEU A 228 -4.92 4.39 -15.33
C LEU A 228 -5.88 4.50 -14.14
N THR A 229 -6.78 3.52 -13.94
CA THR A 229 -7.72 3.53 -12.80
C THR A 229 -7.04 3.37 -11.43
N LEU A 230 -5.76 2.98 -11.39
CA LEU A 230 -5.01 2.91 -10.13
C LEU A 230 -4.86 4.29 -9.48
N GLY A 231 -4.64 5.34 -10.29
CA GLY A 231 -4.39 6.68 -9.77
C GLY A 231 -3.23 6.72 -8.78
N THR A 232 -3.18 7.74 -7.94
CA THR A 232 -2.06 7.95 -7.00
C THR A 232 -2.42 7.70 -5.53
N ALA A 233 -3.68 7.34 -5.22
CA ALA A 233 -4.15 7.16 -3.84
C ALA A 233 -3.43 6.06 -3.05
N ALA A 234 -2.84 5.06 -3.74
CA ALA A 234 -2.04 4.01 -3.13
C ALA A 234 -0.54 4.34 -3.03
N CYS A 235 -0.14 5.59 -3.30
CA CYS A 235 1.23 6.10 -3.14
C CYS A 235 2.25 5.43 -4.08
N PRO A 236 2.26 5.77 -5.39
CA PRO A 236 3.33 5.36 -6.30
C PRO A 236 4.68 6.01 -5.91
N PRO A 237 5.81 5.51 -6.45
CA PRO A 237 5.95 4.47 -7.49
C PRO A 237 5.51 3.10 -7.03
N TYR A 238 4.82 2.37 -7.93
CA TYR A 238 4.26 1.06 -7.61
C TYR A 238 5.19 -0.10 -8.01
N HIS A 239 5.13 -1.21 -7.25
CA HIS A 239 5.41 -2.53 -7.80
C HIS A 239 4.08 -3.06 -8.35
N LEU A 240 3.92 -3.02 -9.67
CA LEU A 240 2.68 -3.36 -10.35
C LEU A 240 2.63 -4.87 -10.62
N ALA A 241 1.54 -5.51 -10.24
CA ALA A 241 1.29 -6.92 -10.52
C ALA A 241 0.08 -7.09 -11.45
N ILE A 242 0.28 -7.83 -12.52
CA ILE A 242 -0.74 -8.20 -13.49
C ILE A 242 -0.74 -9.72 -13.61
N VAL A 243 -1.91 -10.32 -13.50
CA VAL A 243 -2.08 -11.76 -13.65
C VAL A 243 -3.13 -12.04 -14.71
N ILE A 244 -2.76 -12.86 -15.70
CA ILE A 244 -3.63 -13.18 -16.82
C ILE A 244 -3.93 -14.68 -16.79
N GLY A 245 -5.19 -15.02 -16.52
CA GLY A 245 -5.67 -16.38 -16.32
C GLY A 245 -5.86 -16.72 -14.85
N GLY A 246 -6.08 -17.98 -14.59
CA GLY A 246 -6.38 -18.59 -13.30
C GLY A 246 -7.47 -19.64 -13.46
N THR A 247 -7.34 -20.76 -12.76
CA THR A 247 -8.36 -21.82 -12.73
C THR A 247 -9.57 -21.40 -11.91
N SER A 248 -9.44 -20.36 -11.10
CA SER A 248 -10.52 -19.66 -10.41
C SER A 248 -10.22 -18.16 -10.31
N ALA A 249 -11.23 -17.33 -10.02
CA ALA A 249 -11.10 -15.93 -9.74
C ALA A 249 -10.24 -15.67 -8.48
N GLU A 250 -10.43 -16.49 -7.46
CA GLU A 250 -9.64 -16.47 -6.23
C GLU A 250 -8.15 -16.69 -6.50
N LEU A 251 -7.80 -17.73 -7.27
CA LEU A 251 -6.40 -18.03 -7.62
C LEU A 251 -5.77 -16.88 -8.40
N CYS A 252 -6.50 -16.24 -9.31
CA CYS A 252 -6.02 -15.05 -10.03
C CYS A 252 -5.66 -13.94 -9.04
N MET A 253 -6.56 -13.57 -8.13
CA MET A 253 -6.34 -12.49 -7.16
C MET A 253 -5.28 -12.83 -6.11
N LYS A 254 -5.19 -14.09 -5.69
CA LYS A 254 -4.10 -14.55 -4.83
C LYS A 254 -2.74 -14.41 -5.52
N THR A 255 -2.68 -14.79 -6.80
CA THR A 255 -1.45 -14.64 -7.60
C THR A 255 -1.05 -13.17 -7.77
N VAL A 256 -2.01 -12.24 -7.91
CA VAL A 256 -1.73 -10.79 -7.88
C VAL A 256 -1.04 -10.37 -6.59
N LYS A 257 -1.52 -10.86 -5.44
CA LYS A 257 -0.92 -10.58 -4.13
C LYS A 257 0.52 -11.11 -4.06
N LEU A 258 0.75 -12.36 -4.47
CA LEU A 258 2.08 -12.97 -4.51
C LEU A 258 3.04 -12.22 -5.46
N ALA A 259 2.57 -11.88 -6.66
CA ALA A 259 3.36 -11.15 -7.65
C ALA A 259 3.72 -9.74 -7.16
N SER A 260 2.79 -9.02 -6.52
CA SER A 260 3.04 -7.69 -5.95
C SER A 260 4.10 -7.70 -4.83
N ALA A 261 4.30 -8.84 -4.17
CA ALA A 261 5.34 -9.06 -3.16
C ALA A 261 6.66 -9.58 -3.76
N ARG A 262 6.73 -9.76 -5.08
CA ARG A 262 7.89 -10.35 -5.77
C ARG A 262 8.17 -11.80 -5.41
N TYR A 263 7.20 -12.48 -4.80
CA TYR A 263 7.32 -13.89 -4.43
C TYR A 263 7.46 -14.83 -5.63
N LEU A 264 6.99 -14.39 -6.80
CA LEU A 264 6.96 -15.17 -8.04
C LEU A 264 8.10 -14.81 -9.01
N ASP A 265 9.10 -14.07 -8.59
CA ASP A 265 10.18 -13.59 -9.46
C ASP A 265 11.06 -14.74 -10.04
N ALA A 266 11.11 -15.87 -9.36
CA ALA A 266 11.83 -17.08 -9.81
C ALA A 266 11.02 -18.01 -10.72
N LEU A 267 9.82 -17.63 -11.17
CA LEU A 267 9.06 -18.43 -12.15
C LEU A 267 9.81 -18.53 -13.49
N PRO A 268 9.58 -19.62 -14.24
CA PRO A 268 10.01 -19.71 -15.64
C PRO A 268 9.50 -18.52 -16.46
N THR A 269 10.23 -18.19 -17.54
CA THR A 269 9.87 -17.08 -18.44
C THR A 269 9.00 -17.51 -19.63
N HIS A 270 8.64 -18.79 -19.69
CA HIS A 270 7.75 -19.34 -20.70
C HIS A 270 6.91 -20.49 -20.13
N GLY A 271 5.77 -20.74 -20.73
CA GLY A 271 4.86 -21.81 -20.31
C GLY A 271 5.29 -23.20 -20.77
N SER A 272 4.59 -24.22 -20.27
CA SER A 272 4.72 -25.59 -20.71
C SER A 272 3.34 -26.22 -20.96
N PRO A 273 3.29 -27.34 -21.75
CA PRO A 273 2.05 -28.10 -21.92
C PRO A 273 1.48 -28.66 -20.62
N ASP A 274 2.31 -28.78 -19.59
CA ASP A 274 1.94 -29.34 -18.29
C ASP A 274 1.13 -28.32 -17.42
N GLY A 275 0.98 -27.07 -17.87
CA GLY A 275 0.10 -26.10 -17.22
C GLY A 275 0.71 -25.36 -16.05
N ASN A 276 2.02 -25.15 -15.99
CA ASN A 276 2.64 -24.30 -14.99
C ASN A 276 2.46 -22.81 -15.31
N ALA A 277 2.53 -21.98 -14.26
CA ALA A 277 2.62 -20.53 -14.39
C ALA A 277 3.98 -20.10 -14.97
N PHE A 278 3.98 -18.96 -15.66
CA PHE A 278 5.23 -18.33 -16.09
C PHE A 278 5.15 -16.81 -15.97
N ARG A 279 6.31 -16.17 -15.99
CA ARG A 279 6.51 -14.74 -15.95
C ARG A 279 6.90 -14.21 -17.34
N ASP A 280 6.13 -13.26 -17.86
CA ASP A 280 6.35 -12.71 -19.20
C ASP A 280 7.20 -11.43 -19.13
N LEU A 281 8.52 -11.59 -19.26
CA LEU A 281 9.47 -10.47 -19.14
C LEU A 281 9.35 -9.44 -20.27
N GLU A 282 8.98 -9.83 -21.47
CA GLU A 282 8.78 -8.91 -22.60
C GLU A 282 7.58 -8.00 -22.32
N MET A 283 6.45 -8.60 -21.91
CA MET A 283 5.25 -7.85 -21.55
C MET A 283 5.49 -6.93 -20.34
N GLU A 284 6.28 -7.35 -19.35
CA GLU A 284 6.68 -6.49 -18.21
C GLU A 284 7.37 -5.21 -18.68
N GLN A 285 8.31 -5.32 -19.60
CA GLN A 285 9.04 -4.17 -20.14
C GLN A 285 8.14 -3.24 -20.97
N GLU A 286 7.25 -3.80 -21.75
CA GLU A 286 6.30 -3.01 -22.56
C GLU A 286 5.32 -2.23 -21.67
N ILE A 287 4.79 -2.88 -20.62
CA ILE A 287 3.88 -2.24 -19.68
C ILE A 287 4.64 -1.19 -18.85
N LEU A 288 5.88 -1.45 -18.44
CA LEU A 288 6.69 -0.46 -17.73
C LEU A 288 6.89 0.80 -18.59
N LYS A 289 7.27 0.65 -19.86
CA LYS A 289 7.37 1.77 -20.79
C LYS A 289 6.05 2.51 -20.98
N MET A 290 4.94 1.76 -21.06
CA MET A 290 3.61 2.36 -21.15
C MET A 290 3.32 3.19 -19.89
N THR A 291 3.60 2.68 -18.67
CA THR A 291 3.38 3.43 -17.42
C THR A 291 4.23 4.69 -17.34
N GLN A 292 5.46 4.66 -17.85
CA GLN A 292 6.35 5.82 -17.92
C GLN A 292 5.80 6.93 -18.84
N SER A 293 5.04 6.56 -19.87
CA SER A 293 4.42 7.51 -20.80
C SER A 293 3.13 8.17 -20.30
N LEU A 294 2.60 7.72 -19.13
CA LEU A 294 1.35 8.26 -18.59
C LEU A 294 1.47 9.68 -18.03
N GLY A 295 2.68 10.14 -17.71
CA GLY A 295 2.92 11.46 -17.15
C GLY A 295 2.53 11.61 -15.67
N VAL A 296 2.04 10.56 -15.02
CA VAL A 296 1.61 10.56 -13.59
C VAL A 296 2.79 10.71 -12.66
N GLY A 297 3.90 10.04 -12.96
CA GLY A 297 5.11 10.02 -12.16
C GLY A 297 4.91 9.46 -10.75
N ALA A 298 5.84 9.78 -9.89
CA ALA A 298 5.79 9.48 -8.47
C ALA A 298 4.84 10.46 -7.75
N GLN A 299 3.55 10.43 -8.06
CA GLN A 299 2.40 11.17 -7.53
C GLN A 299 2.14 12.56 -8.15
N PHE A 300 3.14 13.33 -8.58
CA PHE A 300 2.96 14.74 -8.94
C PHE A 300 3.56 15.11 -10.31
N GLY A 301 3.53 14.19 -11.25
CA GLY A 301 4.04 14.37 -12.61
C GLY A 301 5.45 13.85 -12.81
N GLY A 302 5.65 13.15 -13.92
CA GLY A 302 6.90 12.53 -14.31
C GLY A 302 6.70 11.15 -14.94
N LYS A 303 7.74 10.32 -14.92
CA LYS A 303 7.71 8.98 -15.51
C LYS A 303 7.63 7.82 -14.51
N TYR A 304 7.90 8.06 -13.24
CA TYR A 304 8.03 7.01 -12.23
C TYR A 304 6.70 6.62 -11.56
N PHE A 305 5.69 6.29 -12.37
CA PHE A 305 4.44 5.71 -11.85
C PHE A 305 4.64 4.31 -11.27
N CYS A 306 5.53 3.53 -11.87
CA CYS A 306 5.94 2.22 -11.36
C CYS A 306 7.46 2.13 -11.24
N HIS A 307 7.93 1.43 -10.20
CA HIS A 307 9.31 0.95 -10.11
C HIS A 307 9.55 -0.19 -11.08
N ASP A 308 8.62 -1.12 -11.12
CA ASP A 308 8.67 -2.32 -11.94
C ASP A 308 7.27 -2.92 -12.12
N VAL A 309 7.19 -3.90 -13.01
CA VAL A 309 5.96 -4.62 -13.35
C VAL A 309 6.22 -6.11 -13.27
N ARG A 310 5.25 -6.90 -12.79
CA ARG A 310 5.21 -8.35 -12.90
C ARG A 310 4.00 -8.77 -13.71
N VAL A 311 4.23 -9.56 -14.74
CA VAL A 311 3.16 -10.14 -15.55
C VAL A 311 3.23 -11.66 -15.43
N ILE A 312 2.24 -12.23 -14.74
CA ILE A 312 2.14 -13.66 -14.53
C ILE A 312 1.04 -14.24 -15.41
N ARG A 313 1.38 -15.27 -16.16
CA ARG A 313 0.45 -16.03 -16.99
C ARG A 313 0.11 -17.35 -16.32
N LEU A 314 -1.19 -17.59 -16.11
CA LEU A 314 -1.72 -18.80 -15.48
C LEU A 314 -2.50 -19.66 -16.47
N PRO A 315 -2.57 -20.99 -16.28
CA PRO A 315 -3.58 -21.82 -16.93
C PRO A 315 -4.98 -21.35 -16.53
N ARG A 316 -5.97 -21.58 -17.38
CA ARG A 316 -7.34 -21.13 -17.20
C ARG A 316 -8.36 -22.12 -17.74
N HIS A 317 -9.60 -22.01 -17.32
CA HIS A 317 -10.71 -22.63 -18.03
C HIS A 317 -10.88 -21.99 -19.42
N GLY A 318 -11.12 -22.80 -20.46
CA GLY A 318 -11.21 -22.33 -21.85
C GLY A 318 -12.22 -21.21 -22.08
N ALA A 319 -13.33 -21.21 -21.35
CA ALA A 319 -14.41 -20.23 -21.45
C ALA A 319 -14.24 -18.98 -20.56
N SER A 320 -13.19 -18.90 -19.73
CA SER A 320 -12.96 -17.75 -18.83
C SER A 320 -11.58 -17.13 -19.04
N LEU A 321 -11.47 -15.83 -18.88
CA LEU A 321 -10.20 -15.11 -18.86
C LEU A 321 -10.20 -14.09 -17.74
N PRO A 322 -9.97 -14.50 -16.49
CA PRO A 322 -9.76 -13.54 -15.42
C PRO A 322 -8.44 -12.81 -15.64
N ILE A 323 -8.47 -11.48 -15.44
CA ILE A 323 -7.29 -10.61 -15.44
C ILE A 323 -7.27 -9.88 -14.12
N GLY A 324 -6.24 -10.14 -13.33
CA GLY A 324 -6.05 -9.51 -12.03
C GLY A 324 -5.04 -8.37 -12.11
N LEU A 325 -5.29 -7.29 -11.39
CA LEU A 325 -4.44 -6.11 -11.30
C LEU A 325 -4.30 -5.71 -9.83
N GLY A 326 -3.09 -5.43 -9.38
CA GLY A 326 -2.84 -4.95 -8.02
C GLY A 326 -1.45 -4.35 -7.85
N VAL A 327 -1.22 -3.73 -6.69
CA VAL A 327 0.03 -3.01 -6.41
C VAL A 327 0.59 -3.32 -5.02
N SER A 328 1.93 -3.24 -4.91
CA SER A 328 2.59 -2.85 -3.68
C SER A 328 2.97 -1.38 -3.78
N CYS A 329 2.67 -0.62 -2.73
CA CYS A 329 2.92 0.83 -2.71
C CYS A 329 4.37 1.15 -2.30
N SER A 330 4.70 2.44 -2.23
CA SER A 330 6.02 2.93 -1.80
C SER A 330 6.48 2.45 -0.41
N ALA A 331 5.59 1.95 0.43
CA ALA A 331 5.95 1.37 1.71
C ALA A 331 6.45 -0.09 1.61
N ASP A 332 6.15 -0.79 0.53
CA ASP A 332 6.66 -2.13 0.14
C ASP A 332 6.82 -3.15 1.28
N ARG A 333 5.77 -3.31 2.10
CA ARG A 333 5.79 -4.04 3.38
C ARG A 333 5.52 -5.53 3.22
N GLN A 334 6.53 -6.29 2.93
CA GLN A 334 6.51 -7.75 2.92
C GLN A 334 7.88 -8.33 3.27
N VAL A 335 7.89 -9.53 3.87
CA VAL A 335 9.08 -10.25 4.27
C VAL A 335 8.84 -11.75 4.23
N LEU A 336 9.87 -12.51 3.89
CA LEU A 336 9.86 -13.97 3.95
C LEU A 336 10.35 -14.45 5.32
N GLY A 337 9.77 -15.55 5.80
CA GLY A 337 10.21 -16.23 7.00
C GLY A 337 10.29 -17.73 6.79
N LYS A 338 11.11 -18.41 7.58
CA LYS A 338 11.16 -19.88 7.58
C LYS A 338 11.57 -20.43 8.93
N ILE A 339 11.07 -21.61 9.23
CA ILE A 339 11.49 -22.40 10.38
C ILE A 339 12.07 -23.70 9.82
N THR A 340 13.28 -24.01 10.22
CA THR A 340 14.02 -25.23 9.86
C THR A 340 14.53 -25.87 11.12
N LYS A 341 15.14 -27.05 11.02
CA LYS A 341 15.78 -27.74 12.17
C LYS A 341 16.81 -26.88 12.92
N ASP A 342 17.35 -25.85 12.27
CA ASP A 342 18.40 -24.99 12.83
C ASP A 342 17.85 -23.73 13.52
N GLY A 343 16.52 -23.52 13.48
CA GLY A 343 15.82 -22.41 14.14
C GLY A 343 14.83 -21.66 13.27
N VAL A 344 14.46 -20.47 13.75
CA VAL A 344 13.52 -19.53 13.18
C VAL A 344 14.29 -18.43 12.47
N TYR A 345 13.94 -18.15 11.21
CA TYR A 345 14.63 -17.20 10.35
C TYR A 345 13.65 -16.22 9.70
N LEU A 346 14.10 -14.99 9.56
CA LEU A 346 13.38 -13.93 8.86
C LEU A 346 14.28 -13.31 7.78
N GLU A 347 13.73 -12.96 6.61
CA GLU A 347 14.44 -12.25 5.55
C GLU A 347 15.14 -11.01 6.10
N GLU A 348 16.39 -10.80 5.69
CA GLU A 348 17.19 -9.67 6.11
C GLU A 348 16.79 -8.43 5.32
N LEU A 349 16.22 -7.44 5.99
CA LEU A 349 15.88 -6.13 5.44
C LEU A 349 17.00 -5.13 5.72
N GLU A 350 16.98 -3.98 5.05
CA GLU A 350 18.02 -2.95 5.17
C GLU A 350 17.85 -2.13 6.47
N HIS A 351 18.82 -2.21 7.35
CA HIS A 351 18.87 -1.48 8.62
C HIS A 351 19.57 -0.12 8.54
N ASN A 352 20.30 0.16 7.44
CA ASN A 352 21.03 1.41 7.22
C ASN A 352 20.60 2.08 5.90
N PRO A 353 19.37 2.57 5.77
CA PRO A 353 18.92 3.26 4.56
C PRO A 353 19.68 4.55 4.26
N ALA A 354 20.39 5.13 5.24
CA ALA A 354 21.19 6.34 5.05
C ALA A 354 22.21 6.19 3.92
N GLN A 355 22.71 4.98 3.66
CA GLN A 355 23.68 4.73 2.56
C GLN A 355 23.10 5.02 1.16
N TYR A 356 21.77 5.08 1.02
CA TYR A 356 21.08 5.39 -0.23
C TYR A 356 20.77 6.89 -0.38
N LEU A 357 20.98 7.70 0.66
CA LEU A 357 20.83 9.15 0.58
C LEU A 357 21.95 9.77 -0.25
N PRO A 358 21.70 10.85 -1.00
CA PRO A 358 22.76 11.58 -1.69
C PRO A 358 23.72 12.21 -0.67
N GLN A 359 25.03 12.19 -0.97
CA GLN A 359 26.08 12.75 -0.10
C GLN A 359 26.02 14.28 0.02
N VAL A 360 25.46 14.95 -0.96
CA VAL A 360 25.21 16.39 -0.98
C VAL A 360 23.72 16.59 -1.24
N GLU A 361 23.05 17.45 -0.50
CA GLU A 361 21.69 17.87 -0.87
C GLU A 361 21.77 18.55 -2.25
N GLN A 362 21.54 17.77 -3.28
CA GLN A 362 21.37 18.31 -4.62
C GLN A 362 20.19 19.24 -4.58
N ALA A 363 20.37 20.46 -5.03
CA ALA A 363 19.27 21.35 -5.33
C ALA A 363 18.35 20.61 -6.34
N LEU A 364 17.28 20.02 -5.83
CA LEU A 364 16.32 19.21 -6.61
C LEU A 364 15.51 20.11 -7.53
N GLY A 365 16.08 20.93 -8.36
CA GLY A 365 15.43 21.78 -9.35
C GLY A 365 13.97 22.17 -9.06
N GLY A 366 13.55 23.34 -9.47
CA GLY A 366 12.19 23.84 -9.28
C GLY A 366 12.08 24.80 -8.07
N GLU A 367 11.37 25.88 -8.29
CA GLU A 367 11.04 26.88 -7.27
C GLU A 367 10.07 26.29 -6.25
N VAL A 368 10.33 26.54 -4.97
CA VAL A 368 9.43 26.16 -3.87
C VAL A 368 8.78 27.42 -3.33
N VAL A 369 7.46 27.49 -3.43
CA VAL A 369 6.69 28.63 -2.92
C VAL A 369 6.45 28.45 -1.42
N LYS A 370 6.94 29.38 -0.61
CA LYS A 370 6.69 29.39 0.84
C LYS A 370 5.33 30.02 1.14
N ILE A 371 4.53 29.34 1.94
CA ILE A 371 3.18 29.77 2.34
C ILE A 371 3.12 29.85 3.86
N ASP A 372 2.84 31.05 4.37
CA ASP A 372 2.52 31.26 5.79
C ASP A 372 1.02 31.05 6.02
N LEU A 373 0.68 29.99 6.74
CA LEU A 373 -0.70 29.59 7.06
C LEU A 373 -1.31 30.40 8.22
N ASN A 374 -0.54 31.28 8.86
CA ASN A 374 -1.06 32.17 9.92
C ASN A 374 -1.68 33.45 9.36
N GLN A 375 -1.61 33.65 8.05
CA GLN A 375 -2.30 34.73 7.35
C GLN A 375 -3.80 34.46 7.24
N PRO A 376 -4.62 35.50 7.04
CA PRO A 376 -6.05 35.31 6.75
C PRO A 376 -6.26 34.42 5.53
N MET A 377 -7.26 33.52 5.55
CA MET A 377 -7.53 32.56 4.49
C MET A 377 -7.62 33.24 3.11
N LYS A 378 -8.23 34.43 3.00
CA LYS A 378 -8.32 35.20 1.74
C LYS A 378 -6.94 35.49 1.13
N ASP A 379 -5.93 35.77 1.96
CA ASP A 379 -4.59 36.13 1.50
C ASP A 379 -3.80 34.86 1.11
N ILE A 380 -4.03 33.74 1.80
CA ILE A 380 -3.53 32.41 1.45
C ILE A 380 -4.08 32.00 0.08
N LEU A 381 -5.40 32.09 -0.15
CA LEU A 381 -6.04 31.77 -1.43
C LEU A 381 -5.52 32.67 -2.56
N ALA A 382 -5.39 33.99 -2.32
CA ALA A 382 -4.82 34.94 -3.28
C ALA A 382 -3.37 34.60 -3.64
N THR A 383 -2.62 34.03 -2.70
CA THR A 383 -1.25 33.58 -2.97
C THR A 383 -1.26 32.32 -3.83
N PHE A 384 -2.03 31.28 -3.51
CA PHE A 384 -2.14 30.09 -4.33
C PHE A 384 -2.61 30.36 -5.76
N SER A 385 -3.54 31.32 -5.94
CA SER A 385 -4.10 31.69 -7.26
C SER A 385 -3.05 32.21 -8.27
N LYS A 386 -1.85 32.59 -7.81
CA LYS A 386 -0.75 33.06 -8.66
C LYS A 386 0.01 31.92 -9.33
N TYR A 387 -0.14 30.69 -8.85
CA TYR A 387 0.68 29.55 -9.26
C TYR A 387 -0.14 28.47 -9.96
N PRO A 388 0.41 27.82 -10.99
CA PRO A 388 -0.27 26.74 -11.71
C PRO A 388 -0.31 25.44 -10.91
N THR A 389 -1.10 24.47 -11.40
CA THR A 389 -1.03 23.07 -10.93
C THR A 389 0.40 22.53 -11.04
N LYS A 390 0.73 21.53 -10.22
CA LYS A 390 2.07 20.93 -10.03
C LYS A 390 3.10 21.82 -9.33
N THR A 391 2.78 23.07 -9.02
CA THR A 391 3.67 23.93 -8.22
C THR A 391 3.88 23.31 -6.84
N ARG A 392 5.15 23.16 -6.44
CA ARG A 392 5.54 22.70 -5.12
C ARG A 392 5.49 23.87 -4.13
N VAL A 393 4.83 23.61 -3.00
CA VAL A 393 4.70 24.57 -1.92
C VAL A 393 5.29 24.02 -0.61
N SER A 394 5.79 24.91 0.24
CA SER A 394 6.24 24.63 1.59
C SER A 394 5.41 25.46 2.55
N MET A 395 4.62 24.82 3.39
CA MET A 395 3.63 25.46 4.24
C MET A 395 4.09 25.46 5.70
N SER A 396 3.94 26.60 6.39
CA SER A 396 4.23 26.72 7.82
C SER A 396 3.09 27.44 8.53
N GLY A 397 2.69 26.93 9.72
CA GLY A 397 1.60 27.47 10.52
C GLY A 397 0.56 26.43 10.90
N THR A 398 -0.68 26.87 11.17
CA THR A 398 -1.76 26.01 11.67
C THR A 398 -2.51 25.30 10.55
N MET A 399 -2.77 23.99 10.72
CA MET A 399 -3.72 23.20 9.92
C MET A 399 -4.74 22.51 10.83
N ILE A 400 -5.92 22.24 10.30
CA ILE A 400 -6.94 21.41 10.93
C ILE A 400 -6.91 20.02 10.30
N VAL A 401 -6.84 19.00 11.14
CA VAL A 401 -6.93 17.60 10.68
C VAL A 401 -8.36 17.12 10.87
N ALA A 402 -8.99 16.69 9.78
CA ALA A 402 -10.33 16.12 9.80
C ALA A 402 -10.49 15.15 8.62
N ARG A 403 -11.15 14.02 8.84
CA ARG A 403 -11.44 13.04 7.81
C ARG A 403 -12.84 12.46 7.99
N ASP A 404 -13.12 11.26 7.49
CA ASP A 404 -14.44 10.67 7.29
C ASP A 404 -15.46 10.96 8.40
N SER A 405 -15.22 10.48 9.63
CA SER A 405 -16.17 10.63 10.74
C SER A 405 -16.32 12.10 11.19
N ALA A 406 -15.22 12.85 11.20
CA ALA A 406 -15.26 14.27 11.51
C ALA A 406 -16.05 15.07 10.46
N HIS A 407 -15.85 14.77 9.16
CA HIS A 407 -16.63 15.38 8.08
C HIS A 407 -18.13 15.07 8.21
N ALA A 408 -18.49 13.82 8.55
CA ALA A 408 -19.88 13.45 8.79
C ALA A 408 -20.49 14.27 9.94
N LYS A 409 -19.76 14.44 11.05
CA LYS A 409 -20.20 15.28 12.20
C LYS A 409 -20.39 16.76 11.83
N LEU A 410 -19.46 17.33 11.06
CA LEU A 410 -19.58 18.70 10.59
C LEU A 410 -20.76 18.88 9.62
N ARG A 411 -21.03 17.88 8.78
CA ARG A 411 -22.20 17.89 7.92
C ARG A 411 -23.50 17.85 8.72
N GLU A 412 -23.60 16.99 9.74
CA GLU A 412 -24.76 16.94 10.63
C GLU A 412 -25.09 18.32 11.27
N ARG A 413 -24.03 19.13 11.59
CA ARG A 413 -24.22 20.50 12.09
C ARG A 413 -24.83 21.41 11.04
N LEU A 414 -24.28 21.39 9.80
CA LEU A 414 -24.85 22.18 8.69
C LEU A 414 -26.29 21.78 8.37
N ASP A 415 -26.61 20.49 8.38
CA ASP A 415 -27.96 19.99 8.12
C ASP A 415 -28.97 20.43 9.19
N LYS A 416 -28.49 20.74 10.42
CA LYS A 416 -29.26 21.34 11.52
C LYS A 416 -29.34 22.86 11.46
N GLY A 417 -28.71 23.49 10.45
CA GLY A 417 -28.64 24.96 10.32
C GLY A 417 -27.57 25.63 11.19
N GLU A 418 -26.67 24.85 11.80
CA GLU A 418 -25.55 25.37 12.57
C GLU A 418 -24.38 25.74 11.63
N PRO A 419 -23.64 26.83 11.87
CA PRO A 419 -22.50 27.19 11.03
C PRO A 419 -21.33 26.24 11.24
N LEU A 420 -20.46 26.13 10.22
CA LEU A 420 -19.15 25.48 10.40
C LEU A 420 -18.31 26.22 11.45
N PRO A 421 -17.51 25.52 12.25
CA PRO A 421 -16.60 26.14 13.21
C PRO A 421 -15.61 27.08 12.53
N ASP A 422 -15.22 28.18 13.23
CA ASP A 422 -14.30 29.18 12.67
C ASP A 422 -12.92 28.59 12.36
N TYR A 423 -12.44 27.61 13.15
CA TYR A 423 -11.19 26.94 12.85
C TYR A 423 -11.24 26.18 11.50
N PHE A 424 -12.40 25.66 11.09
CA PHE A 424 -12.58 24.95 9.83
C PHE A 424 -12.70 25.89 8.62
N LYS A 425 -13.02 27.16 8.86
CA LYS A 425 -13.06 28.23 7.84
C LYS A 425 -11.71 28.92 7.67
N ASN A 426 -10.98 29.10 8.78
CA ASN A 426 -9.80 29.96 8.83
C ASN A 426 -8.48 29.23 8.55
N HIS A 427 -8.48 27.89 8.49
CA HIS A 427 -7.27 27.08 8.28
C HIS A 427 -7.44 26.03 7.19
N PRO A 428 -6.34 25.65 6.51
CA PRO A 428 -6.36 24.47 5.62
C PRO A 428 -6.78 23.21 6.36
N VAL A 429 -7.49 22.31 5.65
CA VAL A 429 -7.96 21.04 6.21
C VAL A 429 -7.11 19.89 5.66
N TYR A 430 -6.37 19.24 6.53
CA TYR A 430 -5.53 18.08 6.22
C TYR A 430 -6.30 16.78 6.50
N TYR A 431 -6.51 16.00 5.46
CA TYR A 431 -7.18 14.71 5.57
C TYR A 431 -6.15 13.66 5.98
N ALA A 432 -6.10 13.37 7.26
CA ALA A 432 -5.10 12.49 7.83
C ALA A 432 -5.59 11.83 9.13
N GLY A 433 -4.86 10.80 9.58
CA GLY A 433 -5.06 10.17 10.89
C GLY A 433 -3.76 9.49 11.30
N PRO A 434 -3.15 9.93 12.41
CA PRO A 434 -1.83 9.47 12.82
C PRO A 434 -1.81 8.00 13.26
N ALA A 435 -0.63 7.39 13.22
CA ALA A 435 -0.31 6.22 14.04
C ALA A 435 -0.18 6.63 15.52
N LYS A 436 0.09 5.69 16.42
CA LYS A 436 0.29 6.01 17.84
C LYS A 436 1.45 6.98 18.03
N THR A 437 1.27 7.94 18.90
CA THR A 437 2.31 8.90 19.29
C THR A 437 3.27 8.22 20.27
N PRO A 438 4.58 8.11 19.93
CA PRO A 438 5.58 7.64 20.87
C PRO A 438 5.82 8.66 21.97
N GLU A 439 6.33 8.18 23.12
CA GLU A 439 6.77 9.07 24.21
C GLU A 439 7.86 10.04 23.74
N GLY A 440 7.71 11.32 24.06
CA GLY A 440 8.65 12.38 23.66
C GLY A 440 8.48 12.93 22.23
N TYR A 441 7.55 12.39 21.44
CA TYR A 441 7.27 12.88 20.08
C TYR A 441 6.02 13.78 20.05
N ALA A 442 5.99 14.72 19.10
CA ALA A 442 4.81 15.54 18.87
C ALA A 442 3.64 14.72 18.29
N SER A 443 3.94 13.73 17.46
CA SER A 443 2.95 12.81 16.86
C SER A 443 3.57 11.47 16.51
N GLY A 444 2.73 10.45 16.28
CA GLY A 444 3.12 9.26 15.54
C GLY A 444 3.27 9.54 14.04
N ALA A 445 3.62 8.54 13.25
CA ALA A 445 3.68 8.68 11.79
C ALA A 445 2.36 9.27 11.25
N PHE A 446 2.44 10.37 10.50
CA PHE A 446 1.29 11.23 10.20
C PHE A 446 1.23 11.62 8.72
N GLY A 447 0.82 10.71 7.87
CA GLY A 447 0.68 10.93 6.44
C GLY A 447 -0.77 11.17 6.00
N PRO A 448 -0.97 11.63 4.74
CA PRO A 448 -2.28 11.92 4.19
C PRO A 448 -3.11 10.65 3.94
N THR A 449 -4.43 10.77 4.10
CA THR A 449 -5.38 9.75 3.66
C THR A 449 -5.90 10.03 2.25
N THR A 450 -6.58 9.04 1.65
CA THR A 450 -7.18 9.17 0.32
C THR A 450 -8.26 10.25 0.29
N ALA A 451 -8.08 11.25 -0.56
CA ALA A 451 -8.94 12.43 -0.64
C ALA A 451 -10.37 12.12 -1.10
N GLY A 452 -10.54 11.20 -2.07
CA GLY A 452 -11.82 10.88 -2.69
C GLY A 452 -12.93 10.45 -1.72
N ARG A 453 -12.58 10.00 -0.51
CA ARG A 453 -13.57 9.65 0.51
C ARG A 453 -14.35 10.85 1.05
N MET A 454 -13.78 12.05 0.96
CA MET A 454 -14.40 13.29 1.41
C MET A 454 -15.06 14.09 0.28
N ASP A 455 -15.07 13.60 -0.96
CA ASP A 455 -15.54 14.34 -2.13
C ASP A 455 -16.99 14.83 -2.01
N SER A 456 -17.86 14.01 -1.40
CA SER A 456 -19.28 14.33 -1.23
C SER A 456 -19.57 15.47 -0.26
N PHE A 457 -18.58 15.92 0.52
CA PHE A 457 -18.74 17.02 1.49
C PHE A 457 -18.28 18.37 0.94
N VAL A 458 -17.44 18.38 -0.12
CA VAL A 458 -16.69 19.57 -0.52
C VAL A 458 -17.58 20.73 -0.97
N ASP A 459 -18.57 20.49 -1.83
CA ASP A 459 -19.44 21.56 -2.35
C ASP A 459 -20.18 22.27 -1.20
N GLN A 460 -20.77 21.50 -0.29
CA GLN A 460 -21.51 22.03 0.86
C GLN A 460 -20.59 22.80 1.83
N PHE A 461 -19.38 22.28 2.09
CA PHE A 461 -18.45 22.94 3.00
C PHE A 461 -17.85 24.21 2.43
N GLN A 462 -17.47 24.21 1.14
CA GLN A 462 -16.98 25.43 0.48
C GLN A 462 -18.09 26.48 0.33
N ALA A 463 -19.33 26.07 0.06
CA ALA A 463 -20.48 26.98 0.08
C ALA A 463 -20.66 27.69 1.44
N ALA A 464 -20.34 26.99 2.54
CA ALA A 464 -20.37 27.54 3.90
C ALA A 464 -19.07 28.26 4.31
N GLY A 465 -18.12 28.44 3.39
CA GLY A 465 -16.84 29.14 3.60
C GLY A 465 -15.77 28.30 4.32
N GLY A 466 -15.97 26.99 4.49
CA GLY A 466 -14.99 26.10 5.11
C GLY A 466 -14.28 25.21 4.10
N SER A 467 -13.22 24.54 4.52
CA SER A 467 -12.44 23.61 3.66
C SER A 467 -11.95 24.23 2.35
N MET A 468 -11.63 25.52 2.37
CA MET A 468 -11.21 26.26 1.17
C MET A 468 -9.86 25.80 0.64
N VAL A 469 -8.99 25.28 1.49
CA VAL A 469 -7.73 24.61 1.14
C VAL A 469 -7.75 23.22 1.74
N MET A 470 -7.78 22.22 0.88
CA MET A 470 -7.79 20.80 1.24
C MET A 470 -6.40 20.19 0.98
N VAL A 471 -5.86 19.43 1.92
CA VAL A 471 -4.56 18.75 1.80
C VAL A 471 -4.76 17.25 2.00
N ALA A 472 -4.43 16.43 1.00
CA ALA A 472 -4.61 14.97 1.08
C ALA A 472 -3.78 14.26 0.00
N LYS A 473 -4.07 12.99 -0.30
CA LYS A 473 -3.45 12.24 -1.42
C LYS A 473 -4.49 11.67 -2.39
N GLY A 474 -4.08 11.50 -3.64
CA GLY A 474 -4.88 10.87 -4.68
C GLY A 474 -5.69 11.87 -5.51
N ASN A 475 -6.29 11.37 -6.56
CA ASN A 475 -7.20 12.11 -7.43
C ASN A 475 -8.57 12.33 -6.77
N ARG A 476 -9.32 13.31 -7.27
CA ARG A 476 -10.65 13.71 -6.78
C ARG A 476 -11.72 13.49 -7.86
N ALA A 477 -12.98 13.40 -7.43
CA ALA A 477 -14.12 13.40 -8.34
C ALA A 477 -14.28 14.77 -9.04
N PRO A 478 -14.85 14.81 -10.26
CA PRO A 478 -15.08 16.06 -11.01
C PRO A 478 -15.84 17.14 -10.21
N ALA A 479 -16.76 16.73 -9.32
CA ALA A 479 -17.53 17.65 -8.48
C ALA A 479 -16.64 18.53 -7.58
N VAL A 480 -15.50 18.02 -7.11
CA VAL A 480 -14.55 18.80 -6.29
C VAL A 480 -13.90 19.91 -7.10
N ARG A 481 -13.53 19.64 -8.34
CA ARG A 481 -12.98 20.63 -9.24
C ARG A 481 -14.00 21.76 -9.51
N GLU A 482 -15.25 21.38 -9.77
CA GLU A 482 -16.32 22.37 -9.98
C GLU A 482 -16.59 23.21 -8.73
N ALA A 483 -16.53 22.60 -7.54
CA ALA A 483 -16.64 23.32 -6.28
C ALA A 483 -15.47 24.31 -6.08
N CYS A 484 -14.22 23.86 -6.29
CA CYS A 484 -13.05 24.74 -6.23
C CYS A 484 -13.17 25.94 -7.18
N LYS A 485 -13.60 25.70 -8.43
CA LYS A 485 -13.85 26.76 -9.39
C LYS A 485 -14.95 27.73 -8.96
N LYS A 486 -16.03 27.20 -8.41
CA LYS A 486 -17.21 27.98 -8.01
C LYS A 486 -16.95 28.85 -6.80
N TYR A 487 -16.22 28.33 -5.81
CA TYR A 487 -16.04 28.99 -4.51
C TYR A 487 -14.63 29.55 -4.29
N GLY A 488 -13.70 29.35 -5.23
CA GLY A 488 -12.31 29.81 -5.13
C GLY A 488 -11.43 28.94 -4.22
N GLY A 489 -11.75 27.64 -4.12
CA GLY A 489 -11.01 26.71 -3.28
C GLY A 489 -9.82 26.06 -4.00
N PHE A 490 -9.01 25.32 -3.21
CA PHE A 490 -7.83 24.59 -3.69
C PHE A 490 -7.77 23.18 -3.13
N TYR A 491 -7.25 22.25 -3.92
CA TYR A 491 -6.82 20.95 -3.45
C TYR A 491 -5.31 20.79 -3.64
N LEU A 492 -4.62 20.49 -2.56
CA LEU A 492 -3.19 20.26 -2.52
C LEU A 492 -2.89 18.77 -2.28
N GLY A 493 -2.00 18.21 -3.07
CA GLY A 493 -1.49 16.87 -2.88
C GLY A 493 -0.33 16.85 -1.88
N SER A 494 -0.47 16.12 -0.78
CA SER A 494 0.65 15.79 0.11
C SER A 494 1.23 14.42 -0.27
N ILE A 495 2.53 14.22 -0.01
CA ILE A 495 3.22 12.97 -0.35
C ILE A 495 2.65 11.82 0.47
N GLY A 496 2.00 10.88 -0.21
CA GLY A 496 1.54 9.66 0.42
C GLY A 496 2.71 8.67 0.57
N GLY A 497 2.86 8.08 1.75
CA GLY A 497 3.91 7.09 2.04
C GLY A 497 5.12 7.61 2.83
N ALA A 498 5.23 8.92 3.06
CA ALA A 498 6.34 9.54 3.80
C ALA A 498 5.93 10.00 5.21
N ALA A 499 5.17 9.19 5.94
CA ALA A 499 4.51 9.60 7.17
C ALA A 499 5.46 9.79 8.36
N ALA A 500 6.55 9.03 8.44
CA ALA A 500 7.58 9.20 9.46
C ALA A 500 8.33 10.52 9.25
N ASN A 501 8.67 10.84 8.00
CA ASN A 501 9.37 12.08 7.66
C ASN A 501 8.51 13.32 7.98
N LEU A 502 7.21 13.29 7.63
CA LEU A 502 6.29 14.38 7.97
C LEU A 502 6.15 14.56 9.50
N ALA A 503 6.05 13.47 10.25
CA ALA A 503 5.95 13.52 11.71
C ALA A 503 7.20 14.09 12.36
N GLU A 504 8.39 13.64 11.94
CA GLU A 504 9.67 14.06 12.53
C GLU A 504 10.03 15.51 12.19
N HIS A 505 9.89 15.88 10.91
CA HIS A 505 10.42 17.15 10.44
C HIS A 505 9.39 18.24 10.28
N CYS A 506 8.13 17.92 10.01
CA CYS A 506 7.14 18.95 9.68
C CYS A 506 6.14 19.23 10.81
N ILE A 507 5.69 18.22 11.56
CA ILE A 507 4.64 18.39 12.57
C ILE A 507 5.26 18.70 13.93
N LYS A 508 4.98 19.88 14.48
CA LYS A 508 5.61 20.36 15.72
C LYS A 508 4.71 20.30 16.94
N LYS A 509 3.40 20.35 16.74
CA LYS A 509 2.41 20.26 17.80
C LYS A 509 1.14 19.61 17.30
N VAL A 510 0.49 18.83 18.15
CA VAL A 510 -0.80 18.17 17.87
C VAL A 510 -1.68 18.32 19.10
N GLU A 511 -2.91 18.81 18.93
CA GLU A 511 -3.92 18.89 19.98
C GLU A 511 -5.30 18.53 19.45
N VAL A 512 -6.10 17.83 20.25
CA VAL A 512 -7.49 17.50 19.92
C VAL A 512 -8.36 18.75 20.13
N LEU A 513 -9.17 19.10 19.12
CA LEU A 513 -10.13 20.21 19.22
C LEU A 513 -11.54 19.73 19.55
N GLU A 514 -12.06 18.76 18.77
CA GLU A 514 -13.42 18.24 18.95
C GLU A 514 -13.48 16.72 18.70
N TYR A 515 -14.49 16.07 19.24
CA TYR A 515 -14.81 14.65 19.07
C TYR A 515 -13.68 13.69 19.50
N PRO A 516 -13.12 13.84 20.71
CA PRO A 516 -12.02 12.95 21.19
C PRO A 516 -12.41 11.48 21.19
N GLU A 517 -13.71 11.16 21.31
CA GLU A 517 -14.25 9.80 21.26
C GLU A 517 -14.04 9.10 19.90
N LEU A 518 -13.83 9.87 18.82
CA LEU A 518 -13.51 9.34 17.50
C LEU A 518 -12.06 8.88 17.37
N GLY A 519 -11.23 9.05 18.40
CA GLY A 519 -9.84 8.64 18.42
C GLY A 519 -9.04 9.25 17.24
N MET A 520 -8.47 8.41 16.36
CA MET A 520 -7.70 8.90 15.20
C MET A 520 -8.53 9.68 14.17
N GLU A 521 -9.85 9.70 14.29
CA GLU A 521 -10.77 10.45 13.43
C GLU A 521 -11.36 11.70 14.12
N ALA A 522 -10.87 12.05 15.32
CA ALA A 522 -11.16 13.31 15.98
C ALA A 522 -10.74 14.50 15.10
N ILE A 523 -11.22 15.68 15.42
CA ILE A 523 -10.72 16.92 14.84
C ILE A 523 -9.51 17.38 15.65
N TRP A 524 -8.39 17.59 14.94
CA TRP A 524 -7.13 18.00 15.55
C TRP A 524 -6.69 19.35 15.00
N ARG A 525 -5.99 20.13 15.84
CA ARG A 525 -5.15 21.24 15.40
C ARG A 525 -3.71 20.77 15.38
N ILE A 526 -2.99 21.06 14.30
CA ILE A 526 -1.56 20.79 14.20
C ILE A 526 -0.81 22.06 13.79
N GLU A 527 0.39 22.22 14.35
CA GLU A 527 1.34 23.22 13.90
C GLU A 527 2.40 22.57 13.03
N VAL A 528 2.59 23.11 11.84
CA VAL A 528 3.54 22.57 10.86
C VAL A 528 4.61 23.58 10.48
N VAL A 529 5.78 23.08 10.12
CA VAL A 529 6.92 23.84 9.57
C VAL A 529 7.40 23.15 8.31
N ASP A 530 7.57 23.92 7.24
CA ASP A 530 8.07 23.46 5.93
C ASP A 530 7.34 22.20 5.41
N PHE A 531 6.04 22.11 5.63
CA PHE A 531 5.21 20.99 5.20
C PHE A 531 5.07 20.98 3.67
N PRO A 532 5.56 19.93 2.96
CA PRO A 532 5.57 19.89 1.51
C PRO A 532 4.20 19.51 0.94
N ALA A 533 3.75 20.23 -0.08
CA ALA A 533 2.57 19.88 -0.85
C ALA A 533 2.68 20.39 -2.30
N PHE A 534 1.72 20.00 -3.14
CA PHE A 534 1.65 20.35 -4.56
C PHE A 534 0.24 20.83 -4.90
N ILE A 535 0.10 21.91 -5.67
CA ILE A 535 -1.20 22.38 -6.15
C ILE A 535 -1.71 21.36 -7.18
N ILE A 536 -2.84 20.72 -6.91
CA ILE A 536 -3.45 19.70 -7.78
C ILE A 536 -4.71 20.23 -8.46
N ILE A 537 -5.60 20.88 -7.70
CA ILE A 537 -6.78 21.56 -8.25
C ILE A 537 -6.71 23.01 -7.78
N ASP A 538 -6.89 23.94 -8.72
CA ASP A 538 -6.88 25.37 -8.44
C ASP A 538 -8.29 26.01 -8.48
N ASP A 539 -8.35 27.28 -8.11
CA ASP A 539 -9.56 28.13 -8.10
C ASP A 539 -10.13 28.43 -9.50
N LYS A 540 -9.42 28.09 -10.56
CA LYS A 540 -9.85 28.24 -11.96
C LYS A 540 -10.46 26.95 -12.52
N GLY A 541 -10.38 25.85 -11.76
CA GLY A 541 -10.85 24.51 -12.16
C GLY A 541 -9.84 23.77 -13.03
N ASN A 542 -8.57 24.15 -13.02
CA ASN A 542 -7.50 23.31 -13.55
C ASN A 542 -7.27 22.14 -12.58
N ASP A 543 -7.06 20.95 -13.14
CA ASP A 543 -6.88 19.72 -12.39
C ASP A 543 -5.81 18.87 -13.07
N PHE A 544 -4.69 18.65 -12.35
CA PHE A 544 -3.56 17.88 -12.84
C PHE A 544 -3.96 16.46 -13.26
N PHE A 545 -4.81 15.80 -12.50
CA PHE A 545 -5.19 14.42 -12.81
C PHE A 545 -6.17 14.33 -13.98
N LYS A 546 -7.02 15.32 -14.17
CA LYS A 546 -7.90 15.40 -15.35
C LYS A 546 -7.09 15.55 -16.64
N GLU A 547 -6.01 16.34 -16.61
CA GLU A 547 -5.10 16.50 -17.77
C GLU A 547 -4.51 15.14 -18.21
N LEU A 548 -4.39 14.18 -17.27
CA LEU A 548 -3.89 12.82 -17.50
C LEU A 548 -5.00 11.77 -17.70
N ASN A 549 -6.26 12.18 -17.86
CA ASN A 549 -7.45 11.30 -17.91
C ASN A 549 -7.64 10.43 -16.65
N LEU A 550 -7.28 10.94 -15.49
CA LEU A 550 -7.42 10.29 -14.18
C LEU A 550 -8.52 10.91 -13.31
N GLY A 551 -9.22 11.92 -13.82
CA GLY A 551 -10.25 12.68 -13.11
C GLY A 551 -11.68 12.27 -13.46
#